data_2ae7e5616f5b8860250b457c00329b48
#
_entry.id   2ae7e5616f5b8860250b457c00329b48
#
_cell.length_a   1.000
_cell.length_b   1.000
_cell.length_c   1.000
_cell.angle_alpha   90.00
_cell.angle_beta   90.00
_cell.angle_gamma   90.00
#
_symmetry.space_group_name_H-M   'P 1'
#
loop_
_entity.id
_entity.type
_entity.pdbx_description
1 polymer ?
#
loop_
_entity_poly.entity_id
_entity_poly.type
_entity_poly.pdbx_seq_one_letter_code
_entity_poly.pdbx_strand_id
1 'polypeptide(L)'
;MDVKVLVWVTSPLACRVILKEAKRYADRENGRLVVVSIQSPITGDWAGKVRDLELLNRAAKEFDAELTIQYSDNTLKAAYYIIKNLQPTCMFTGIPEAGMRSAFVENICSMAEGTPVYAVDKHGNAGRVDTLSNYSPAD
;
A
#
# COMPACT_ATOMS: atom_id res chain seq x y z
N MET A 1 -5.39 -21.61 -4.53
CA MET A 1 -4.61 -20.68 -3.70
C MET A 1 -5.31 -19.33 -3.67
N ASP A 2 -5.53 -18.82 -2.47
CA ASP A 2 -6.19 -17.51 -2.33
C ASP A 2 -5.23 -16.38 -2.66
N VAL A 3 -5.60 -15.58 -3.65
CA VAL A 3 -4.81 -14.40 -4.02
C VAL A 3 -5.26 -13.23 -3.14
N LYS A 4 -4.30 -12.62 -2.46
CA LYS A 4 -4.53 -11.46 -1.60
C LYS A 4 -3.63 -10.33 -2.06
N VAL A 5 -4.24 -9.27 -2.54
CA VAL A 5 -3.50 -8.09 -2.99
C VAL A 5 -3.56 -7.04 -1.89
N LEU A 6 -2.40 -6.70 -1.35
CA LEU A 6 -2.29 -5.75 -0.26
C LEU A 6 -1.85 -4.40 -0.79
N VAL A 7 -2.57 -3.35 -0.42
CA VAL A 7 -2.26 -1.99 -0.85
C VAL A 7 -1.90 -1.14 0.35
N TRP A 8 -0.69 -0.59 0.33
CA TRP A 8 -0.22 0.31 1.37
C TRP A 8 -0.55 1.75 0.98
N VAL A 9 -1.31 2.44 1.81
CA VAL A 9 -1.67 3.83 1.53
C VAL A 9 -1.23 4.71 2.69
N THR A 10 -0.63 5.85 2.34
CA THR A 10 -0.22 6.86 3.30
C THR A 10 -1.06 8.12 3.18
N SER A 11 -1.52 8.42 1.98
CA SER A 11 -2.30 9.63 1.68
C SER A 11 -3.59 9.27 0.97
N PRO A 12 -4.75 9.79 1.44
CA PRO A 12 -6.01 9.55 0.75
C PRO A 12 -6.03 10.07 -0.68
N LEU A 13 -5.25 11.13 -0.97
CA LEU A 13 -5.24 11.72 -2.31
C LEU A 13 -4.63 10.80 -3.35
N ALA A 14 -3.61 10.04 -2.98
CA ALA A 14 -2.95 9.11 -3.89
C ALA A 14 -3.66 7.74 -3.94
N CYS A 15 -4.55 7.49 -2.99
CA CYS A 15 -5.14 6.18 -2.78
C CYS A 15 -5.87 5.66 -4.01
N ARG A 16 -6.68 6.49 -4.66
CA ARG A 16 -7.49 6.04 -5.79
C ARG A 16 -6.65 5.57 -6.97
N VAL A 17 -5.55 6.26 -7.24
CA VAL A 17 -4.66 5.89 -8.35
C VAL A 17 -4.04 4.52 -8.10
N ILE A 18 -3.56 4.30 -6.88
CA ILE A 18 -2.96 3.03 -6.49
C ILE A 18 -4.03 1.92 -6.52
N LEU A 19 -5.21 2.20 -5.95
CA LEU A 19 -6.28 1.22 -5.88
C LEU A 19 -6.79 0.80 -7.24
N LYS A 20 -6.83 1.73 -8.19
CA LYS A 20 -7.26 1.41 -9.55
C LYS A 20 -6.38 0.33 -10.17
N GLU A 21 -5.06 0.48 -10.05
CA GLU A 21 -4.13 -0.49 -10.60
C GLU A 21 -4.16 -1.81 -9.81
N ALA A 22 -4.23 -1.73 -8.49
CA ALA A 22 -4.31 -2.93 -7.67
C ALA A 22 -5.60 -3.70 -7.92
N LYS A 23 -6.72 -3.01 -8.15
CA LYS A 23 -8.00 -3.64 -8.45
C LYS A 23 -7.94 -4.38 -9.79
N ARG A 24 -7.30 -3.78 -10.79
CA ARG A 24 -7.13 -4.45 -12.08
C ARG A 24 -6.37 -5.76 -11.92
N TYR A 25 -5.31 -5.74 -11.11
CA TYR A 25 -4.55 -6.94 -10.83
C TYR A 25 -5.40 -7.98 -10.08
N ALA A 26 -6.11 -7.54 -9.03
CA ALA A 26 -6.93 -8.43 -8.23
C ALA A 26 -8.03 -9.08 -9.06
N ASP A 27 -8.68 -8.31 -9.93
CA ASP A 27 -9.73 -8.86 -10.80
C ASP A 27 -9.18 -9.87 -11.79
N ARG A 28 -8.01 -9.59 -12.37
CA ARG A 28 -7.38 -10.50 -13.30
C ARG A 28 -7.01 -11.83 -12.63
N GLU A 29 -6.57 -11.77 -11.38
CA GLU A 29 -6.16 -12.95 -10.63
C GLU A 29 -7.28 -13.54 -9.75
N ASN A 30 -8.46 -12.96 -9.81
CA ASN A 30 -9.60 -13.36 -9.00
C ASN A 30 -9.27 -13.33 -7.51
N GLY A 31 -8.64 -12.25 -7.07
CA GLY A 31 -8.12 -12.11 -5.71
C GLY A 31 -8.88 -11.10 -4.86
N ARG A 32 -8.58 -11.14 -3.57
CA ARG A 32 -9.10 -10.16 -2.61
C ARG A 32 -8.18 -8.93 -2.62
N LEU A 33 -8.79 -7.76 -2.46
CA LEU A 33 -8.08 -6.51 -2.39
C LEU A 33 -8.20 -5.96 -0.97
N VAL A 34 -7.05 -5.76 -0.31
CA VAL A 34 -7.01 -5.27 1.07
C VAL A 34 -6.17 -4.00 1.12
N VAL A 35 -6.79 -2.91 1.57
CA VAL A 35 -6.12 -1.63 1.72
C VAL A 35 -5.69 -1.49 3.18
N VAL A 36 -4.43 -1.16 3.40
CA VAL A 36 -3.89 -0.98 4.74
C VAL A 36 -3.35 0.44 4.90
N SER A 37 -3.79 1.10 5.96
CA SER A 37 -3.28 2.39 6.36
C SER A 37 -2.72 2.28 7.78
N ILE A 38 -1.42 2.54 7.94
CA ILE A 38 -0.79 2.58 9.26
C ILE A 38 -0.73 4.04 9.67
N GLN A 39 -1.36 4.36 10.79
CA GLN A 39 -1.46 5.72 11.27
C GLN A 39 -0.84 5.86 12.65
N SER A 40 -0.24 7.01 12.92
CA SER A 40 0.24 7.29 14.26
C SER A 40 -0.95 7.50 15.20
N PRO A 41 -0.78 7.26 16.50
CA PRO A 41 -1.85 7.51 17.47
C PRO A 41 -2.36 8.94 17.35
N ILE A 42 -3.67 9.11 17.52
CA ILE A 42 -4.29 10.40 17.29
C ILE A 42 -3.94 11.37 18.42
N THR A 43 -3.23 12.45 18.06
CA THR A 43 -2.94 13.56 18.95
C THR A 43 -3.13 14.83 18.14
N GLY A 44 -3.98 15.74 18.61
CA GLY A 44 -4.16 17.03 17.94
C GLY A 44 -5.32 17.05 16.95
N ASP A 45 -5.04 17.11 15.66
CA ASP A 45 -6.05 17.37 14.63
C ASP A 45 -7.02 16.22 14.39
N TRP A 46 -8.04 16.12 15.24
CA TRP A 46 -9.08 15.10 15.11
C TRP A 46 -9.91 15.25 13.84
N ALA A 47 -10.26 16.49 13.49
CA ALA A 47 -11.13 16.74 12.34
C ALA A 47 -10.45 16.32 11.05
N GLY A 48 -9.16 16.62 10.92
CA GLY A 48 -8.40 16.22 9.74
C GLY A 48 -8.26 14.70 9.66
N LYS A 49 -8.01 14.05 10.78
CA LYS A 49 -7.89 12.59 10.82
C LYS A 49 -9.19 11.89 10.43
N VAL A 50 -10.32 12.37 10.95
CA VAL A 50 -11.63 11.80 10.61
C VAL A 50 -11.90 11.97 9.13
N ARG A 51 -11.58 13.13 8.57
CA ARG A 51 -11.78 13.38 7.14
C ARG A 51 -10.96 12.42 6.28
N ASP A 52 -9.69 12.20 6.65
CA ASP A 52 -8.83 11.27 5.93
C ASP A 52 -9.38 9.86 5.97
N LEU A 53 -9.86 9.42 7.13
CA LEU A 53 -10.45 8.09 7.28
C LEU A 53 -11.71 7.93 6.43
N GLU A 54 -12.53 8.97 6.34
CA GLU A 54 -13.72 8.94 5.50
C GLU A 54 -13.35 8.81 4.03
N LEU A 55 -12.32 9.52 3.59
CA LEU A 55 -11.85 9.44 2.22
C LEU A 55 -11.30 8.04 1.88
N LEU A 56 -10.54 7.47 2.80
CA LEU A 56 -10.01 6.11 2.63
C LEU A 56 -11.15 5.08 2.57
N ASN A 57 -12.13 5.22 3.45
CA ASN A 57 -13.26 4.30 3.49
C ASN A 57 -14.09 4.39 2.20
N ARG A 58 -14.29 5.60 1.71
CA ARG A 58 -15.02 5.81 0.46
C ARG A 58 -14.29 5.19 -0.74
N ALA A 59 -12.97 5.38 -0.79
CA ALA A 59 -12.16 4.79 -1.85
C ALA A 59 -12.17 3.26 -1.79
N ALA A 60 -12.07 2.69 -0.59
CA ALA A 60 -12.11 1.25 -0.43
C ALA A 60 -13.44 0.68 -0.92
N LYS A 61 -14.55 1.33 -0.60
CA LYS A 61 -15.87 0.89 -1.06
C LYS A 61 -16.00 1.00 -2.58
N GLU A 62 -15.47 2.07 -3.16
CA GLU A 62 -15.52 2.25 -4.61
C GLU A 62 -14.87 1.10 -5.36
N PHE A 63 -13.78 0.57 -4.84
CA PHE A 63 -13.01 -0.50 -5.48
C PHE A 63 -13.29 -1.88 -4.87
N ASP A 64 -14.32 -1.98 -4.05
CA ASP A 64 -14.69 -3.24 -3.40
C ASP A 64 -13.51 -3.86 -2.64
N ALA A 65 -12.82 -3.02 -1.88
CA ALA A 65 -11.65 -3.41 -1.12
C ALA A 65 -11.96 -3.44 0.37
N GLU A 66 -11.31 -4.36 1.09
CA GLU A 66 -11.35 -4.38 2.55
C GLU A 66 -10.39 -3.31 3.05
N LEU A 67 -10.79 -2.57 4.08
CA LEU A 67 -9.95 -1.53 4.65
C LEU A 67 -9.51 -1.93 6.06
N THR A 68 -8.21 -1.93 6.28
CA THR A 68 -7.61 -2.17 7.59
C THR A 68 -6.85 -0.92 8.00
N ILE A 69 -7.18 -0.39 9.17
CA ILE A 69 -6.47 0.76 9.75
C ILE A 69 -5.78 0.28 11.00
N GLN A 70 -4.46 0.46 11.03
CA GLN A 70 -3.64 0.06 12.17
C GLN A 70 -3.03 1.31 12.79
N TYR A 71 -3.22 1.49 14.09
CA TYR A 71 -2.60 2.59 14.80
C TYR A 71 -1.32 2.10 15.46
N SER A 72 -0.21 2.77 15.16
CA SER A 72 1.09 2.39 15.71
C SER A 72 2.06 3.55 15.58
N ASP A 73 2.89 3.72 16.59
CA ASP A 73 4.01 4.66 16.53
C ASP A 73 5.25 4.01 15.90
N ASN A 74 5.18 2.72 15.60
CA ASN A 74 6.26 2.00 14.94
C ASN A 74 5.72 1.38 13.65
N THR A 75 5.85 2.13 12.55
CA THR A 75 5.30 1.74 11.25
C THR A 75 5.87 0.42 10.73
N LEU A 76 7.17 0.22 10.88
CA LEU A 76 7.81 -0.99 10.36
C LEU A 76 7.39 -2.24 11.10
N LYS A 77 7.24 -2.13 12.42
CA LYS A 77 6.78 -3.25 13.22
C LYS A 77 5.34 -3.62 12.88
N ALA A 78 4.49 -2.60 12.71
CA ALA A 78 3.10 -2.82 12.32
C ALA A 78 3.03 -3.47 10.93
N ALA A 79 3.83 -2.99 9.98
CA ALA A 79 3.87 -3.56 8.63
C ALA A 79 4.30 -5.03 8.66
N TYR A 80 5.28 -5.34 9.46
CA TYR A 80 5.76 -6.72 9.59
C TYR A 80 4.65 -7.67 10.06
N TYR A 81 3.91 -7.27 11.09
CA TYR A 81 2.82 -8.11 11.61
C TYR A 81 1.67 -8.24 10.61
N ILE A 82 1.37 -7.18 9.89
CA ILE A 82 0.32 -7.22 8.87
C ILE A 82 0.70 -8.20 7.76
N ILE A 83 1.93 -8.13 7.26
CA ILE A 83 2.42 -9.03 6.22
C ILE A 83 2.39 -10.48 6.71
N LYS A 84 2.86 -10.70 7.93
CA LYS A 84 2.90 -12.03 8.51
C LYS A 84 1.50 -12.64 8.67
N ASN A 85 0.54 -11.83 9.10
CA ASN A 85 -0.81 -12.32 9.35
C ASN A 85 -1.63 -12.50 8.08
N LEU A 86 -1.51 -11.56 7.13
CA LEU A 86 -2.29 -11.61 5.89
C LEU A 86 -1.66 -12.52 4.84
N GLN A 87 -0.35 -12.65 4.85
CA GLN A 87 0.38 -13.43 3.84
C GLN A 87 -0.04 -13.03 2.43
N PRO A 88 0.18 -11.74 2.04
CA PRO A 88 -0.24 -11.28 0.72
C PRO A 88 0.54 -11.99 -0.38
N THR A 89 -0.13 -12.21 -1.50
CA THR A 89 0.52 -12.79 -2.68
C THR A 89 1.16 -11.72 -3.54
N CYS A 90 0.79 -10.46 -3.32
CA CYS A 90 1.29 -9.31 -4.07
C CYS A 90 1.00 -8.05 -3.26
N MET A 91 1.86 -7.03 -3.39
CA MET A 91 1.68 -5.76 -2.69
C MET A 91 1.81 -4.59 -3.65
N PHE A 92 1.03 -3.54 -3.39
CA PHE A 92 1.09 -2.29 -4.14
C PHE A 92 1.35 -1.14 -3.18
N THR A 93 2.10 -0.15 -3.65
CA THR A 93 2.39 1.07 -2.89
C THR A 93 2.50 2.25 -3.85
N GLY A 94 2.55 3.46 -3.31
CA GLY A 94 2.78 4.64 -4.13
C GLY A 94 4.27 4.92 -4.26
N ILE A 95 4.62 5.69 -5.30
CA ILE A 95 5.99 6.15 -5.48
C ILE A 95 6.09 7.54 -4.85
N PRO A 96 7.07 7.78 -3.95
CA PRO A 96 7.27 9.10 -3.41
C PRO A 96 7.61 10.10 -4.52
N GLU A 97 7.26 11.35 -4.31
CA GLU A 97 7.59 12.40 -5.26
C GLU A 97 9.10 12.47 -5.45
N ALA A 98 9.52 13.00 -6.59
CA ALA A 98 10.92 13.11 -6.99
C ALA A 98 11.56 11.78 -7.33
N GLY A 99 10.76 10.72 -7.46
CA GLY A 99 11.27 9.42 -7.89
C GLY A 99 12.20 8.73 -6.91
N MET A 100 12.26 9.23 -5.67
CA MET A 100 13.10 8.64 -4.65
C MET A 100 12.44 7.42 -4.04
N ARG A 101 13.23 6.38 -3.86
CA ARG A 101 12.77 5.17 -3.22
C ARG A 101 12.63 5.41 -1.71
N SER A 102 11.47 5.11 -1.15
CA SER A 102 11.27 5.33 0.28
C SER A 102 11.87 4.20 1.09
N ALA A 103 12.30 4.53 2.31
CA ALA A 103 12.79 3.52 3.23
C ALA A 103 11.70 2.51 3.56
N PHE A 104 10.44 2.95 3.60
CA PHE A 104 9.31 2.07 3.85
C PHE A 104 9.21 0.98 2.77
N VAL A 105 9.30 1.38 1.50
CA VAL A 105 9.22 0.43 0.38
C VAL A 105 10.36 -0.57 0.43
N GLU A 106 11.57 -0.10 0.71
CA GLU A 106 12.72 -1.00 0.83
C GLU A 106 12.53 -2.01 1.95
N ASN A 107 11.99 -1.55 3.08
CA ASN A 107 11.78 -2.44 4.22
C ASN A 107 10.69 -3.47 3.97
N ILE A 108 9.58 -3.10 3.32
CA ILE A 108 8.55 -4.11 3.03
C ILE A 108 9.04 -5.13 2.01
N CYS A 109 9.88 -4.73 1.06
CA CYS A 109 10.48 -5.67 0.11
C CYS A 109 11.37 -6.68 0.85
N SER A 110 12.13 -6.22 1.84
CA SER A 110 12.97 -7.10 2.65
C SER A 110 12.17 -8.04 3.54
N MET A 111 11.06 -7.55 4.08
CA MET A 111 10.20 -8.35 4.96
C MET A 111 9.45 -9.46 4.22
N ALA A 112 9.20 -9.26 2.93
CA ALA A 112 8.39 -10.17 2.13
C ALA A 112 9.14 -10.62 0.88
N GLU A 113 10.32 -11.18 1.08
CA GLU A 113 11.11 -11.70 -0.04
C GLU A 113 10.31 -12.75 -0.81
N GLY A 114 10.36 -12.64 -2.14
CA GLY A 114 9.59 -13.53 -3.00
C GLY A 114 8.18 -13.05 -3.30
N THR A 115 7.70 -12.03 -2.59
CA THR A 115 6.38 -11.46 -2.86
C THR A 115 6.53 -10.26 -3.80
N PRO A 116 5.88 -10.25 -4.97
CA PRO A 116 5.96 -9.10 -5.86
C PRO A 116 5.45 -7.82 -5.21
N VAL A 117 6.20 -6.73 -5.39
CA VAL A 117 5.80 -5.40 -4.92
C VAL A 117 5.82 -4.45 -6.10
N TYR A 118 4.68 -3.79 -6.32
CA TYR A 118 4.52 -2.82 -7.40
C TYR A 118 4.39 -1.43 -6.79
N ALA A 119 5.08 -0.46 -7.38
CA ALA A 119 4.91 0.94 -7.03
C ALA A 119 4.16 1.62 -8.16
N VAL A 120 3.17 2.45 -7.81
CA VAL A 120 2.32 3.14 -8.76
C VAL A 120 2.58 4.64 -8.66
N ASP A 121 2.92 5.27 -9.78
CA ASP A 121 3.18 6.72 -9.79
C ASP A 121 1.86 7.50 -9.89
N LYS A 122 1.97 8.84 -9.84
CA LYS A 122 0.81 9.72 -9.86
C LYS A 122 0.01 9.65 -11.17
N HIS A 123 0.60 9.09 -12.21
CA HIS A 123 -0.04 8.92 -13.52
C HIS A 123 -0.67 7.54 -13.69
N GLY A 124 -0.57 6.68 -12.66
CA GLY A 124 -1.14 5.34 -12.71
C GLY A 124 -0.23 4.28 -13.31
N ASN A 125 1.04 4.61 -13.53
CA ASN A 125 1.99 3.64 -14.08
C ASN A 125 2.58 2.79 -12.95
N ALA A 126 2.45 1.47 -13.07
CA ALA A 126 2.93 0.54 -12.06
C ALA A 126 4.20 -0.17 -12.54
N GLY A 127 5.16 -0.33 -11.65
CA GLY A 127 6.39 -1.06 -11.95
C GLY A 127 6.85 -1.87 -10.75
N ARG A 128 7.55 -2.99 -11.03
CA ARG A 128 8.10 -3.86 -9.98
C ARG A 128 9.24 -3.15 -9.26
N VAL A 129 9.23 -3.19 -7.94
CA VAL A 129 10.29 -2.59 -7.12
C VAL A 129 10.95 -3.57 -6.15
N ASP A 130 10.44 -4.81 -6.09
CA ASP A 130 11.03 -5.84 -5.23
C ASP A 130 12.28 -6.48 -5.86
N THR A 131 12.48 -6.27 -7.17
CA THR A 131 13.68 -6.75 -7.85
C THR A 131 14.74 -5.66 -7.79
N LEU A 132 15.40 -5.57 -6.64
CA LEU A 132 16.33 -4.47 -6.34
C LEU A 132 17.46 -4.32 -7.36
N SER A 133 17.93 -5.45 -7.90
CA SER A 133 19.01 -5.42 -8.87
C SER A 133 18.65 -4.69 -10.16
N ASN A 134 17.36 -4.55 -10.44
CA ASN A 134 16.87 -3.91 -11.64
C ASN A 134 16.33 -2.51 -11.41
N TYR A 135 16.37 -2.03 -10.18
CA TYR A 135 15.86 -0.72 -9.83
C TYR A 135 17.01 0.27 -9.69
N SER A 136 16.98 1.32 -10.49
CA SER A 136 18.04 2.31 -10.50
C SER A 136 17.44 3.71 -10.27
N PRO A 137 17.29 4.14 -9.02
CA PRO A 137 16.64 5.42 -8.73
C PRO A 137 17.47 6.63 -9.13
N ALA A 138 18.76 6.45 -9.35
CA ALA A 138 19.65 7.54 -9.70
C ALA A 138 19.67 7.90 -11.18
N ASP A 139 19.07 7.07 -11.97
CA ASP A 139 19.08 7.23 -13.44
C ASP A 139 17.88 8.01 -13.94
#